data_b902feabed0b0a48439b2bf6bc5d705e
#
_entry.id   b902feabed0b0a48439b2bf6bc5d705e
#
_cell.length_a   1.000
_cell.length_b   1.000
_cell.length_c   1.000
_cell.angle_alpha   90.00
_cell.angle_beta   90.00
_cell.angle_gamma   90.00
#
_symmetry.space_group_name_H-M   'P 1'
#
loop_
_entity.id
_entity.type
_entity.pdbx_description
1 polymer ?
#
loop_
_entity_poly.entity_id
_entity_poly.type
_entity_poly.pdbx_seq_one_letter_code
_entity_poly.pdbx_strand_id
1 'polypeptide(L)'
;MMRISKLAMLAAAIFVAAPVSALELKAADVHPEGYPNIVAMQNLGKKLAAATNSRLTMKMFPNMVLGDEKSMIEQAQAGGIDIVRTSLGPFGPVVPEVNVFNMPFLFRDEAHMRAVIDGPIGDEILAKITASSANLVGLGWMDSGTRNVFTKKPIRKPADLAGQKIRMMGNPLFVDTMNAMGGSGISMGMAELYSSLQTGVVDGAENNEPTFETQNYYTVNKFYNHTGHLIIPEVFVFSKTSWNKLNAEDQALIKKLSKEAQQEQRKLWDAKVLQSRAKMKAEGVTTVTDVDKAAFFQATQPVRDKYGKDFTALIARIQAVK
;
A
#
# COMPACT_ATOMS: atom_id res chain seq x y z
N MET A 1 76.64 5.06 44.45
CA MET A 1 76.08 5.27 43.10
C MET A 1 74.84 4.39 42.94
N MET A 2 73.69 4.95 43.12
CA MET A 2 72.40 4.24 43.07
C MET A 2 71.67 4.56 41.74
N ARG A 3 71.49 3.58 40.88
CA ARG A 3 70.75 3.72 39.60
C ARG A 3 69.25 3.55 39.88
N ILE A 4 68.50 4.62 39.75
CA ILE A 4 67.04 4.58 39.82
C ILE A 4 66.52 4.22 38.42
N SER A 5 65.92 3.01 38.29
CA SER A 5 65.18 2.56 37.08
C SER A 5 63.80 3.24 37.03
N LYS A 6 63.57 4.03 36.00
CA LYS A 6 62.23 4.57 35.72
C LYS A 6 61.38 3.53 35.03
N LEU A 7 60.41 2.98 35.75
CA LEU A 7 59.33 2.12 35.20
C LEU A 7 58.28 3.06 34.56
N ALA A 8 58.15 3.06 33.27
CA ALA A 8 57.07 3.76 32.56
C ALA A 8 55.82 2.85 32.57
N MET A 9 54.80 3.18 33.35
CA MET A 9 53.48 2.55 33.26
C MET A 9 52.77 3.03 31.99
N LEU A 10 52.55 2.12 31.04
CA LEU A 10 51.70 2.34 29.89
C LEU A 10 50.25 2.07 30.32
N ALA A 11 49.47 3.12 30.54
CA ALA A 11 48.03 3.00 30.81
C ALA A 11 47.32 2.71 29.49
N ALA A 12 46.93 1.45 29.24
CA ALA A 12 46.06 1.08 28.16
C ALA A 12 44.63 1.56 28.51
N ALA A 13 44.17 2.60 27.82
CA ALA A 13 42.77 3.02 27.88
C ALA A 13 41.90 1.97 27.20
N ILE A 14 41.24 1.13 27.96
CA ILE A 14 40.20 0.22 27.47
C ILE A 14 38.98 1.08 27.13
N PHE A 15 38.75 1.36 25.84
CA PHE A 15 37.50 1.92 25.38
C PHE A 15 36.42 0.83 25.56
N VAL A 16 35.68 0.87 26.63
CA VAL A 16 34.43 0.10 26.79
C VAL A 16 33.40 0.78 25.91
N ALA A 17 33.21 0.23 24.70
CA ALA A 17 32.08 0.60 23.89
C ALA A 17 30.81 0.25 24.63
N ALA A 18 30.05 1.26 25.08
CA ALA A 18 28.74 1.05 25.66
C ALA A 18 27.89 0.23 24.66
N PRO A 19 27.14 -0.78 25.12
CA PRO A 19 26.27 -1.54 24.22
C PRO A 19 25.24 -0.54 23.62
N VAL A 20 25.34 -0.29 22.32
CA VAL A 20 24.31 0.45 21.60
C VAL A 20 23.08 -0.45 21.62
N SER A 21 22.06 -0.04 22.39
CA SER A 21 20.79 -0.78 22.43
C SER A 21 20.23 -0.88 21.01
N ALA A 22 20.06 -2.11 20.53
CA ALA A 22 19.44 -2.35 19.23
C ALA A 22 17.97 -1.86 19.26
N LEU A 23 17.60 -1.08 18.28
CA LEU A 23 16.21 -0.63 18.09
C LEU A 23 15.53 -1.52 17.05
N GLU A 24 14.52 -2.28 17.48
CA GLU A 24 13.69 -3.07 16.59
C GLU A 24 12.46 -2.25 16.13
N LEU A 25 12.39 -1.95 14.84
CA LEU A 25 11.27 -1.28 14.22
C LEU A 25 10.16 -2.30 13.89
N LYS A 26 8.92 -1.98 14.24
CA LYS A 26 7.74 -2.79 13.92
C LYS A 26 7.17 -2.33 12.60
N ALA A 27 7.09 -3.23 11.61
CA ALA A 27 6.48 -2.99 10.30
C ALA A 27 5.24 -3.86 10.12
N ALA A 28 4.15 -3.32 9.61
CA ALA A 28 2.87 -4.03 9.48
C ALA A 28 2.24 -3.90 8.09
N ASP A 29 1.55 -4.97 7.69
CA ASP A 29 0.81 -5.07 6.42
C ASP A 29 -0.33 -6.09 6.55
N VAL A 30 -1.41 -5.90 5.79
CA VAL A 30 -2.57 -6.80 5.77
C VAL A 30 -2.35 -8.08 4.96
N HIS A 31 -1.39 -8.08 4.04
CA HIS A 31 -1.16 -9.22 3.14
C HIS A 31 -0.41 -10.37 3.81
N PRO A 32 -0.59 -11.60 3.30
CA PRO A 32 0.08 -12.77 3.85
C PRO A 32 1.57 -12.80 3.54
N GLU A 33 2.29 -13.66 4.26
CA GLU A 33 3.70 -13.94 4.02
C GLU A 33 3.94 -14.35 2.55
N GLY A 34 5.06 -13.89 1.98
CA GLY A 34 5.39 -14.11 0.57
C GLY A 34 4.72 -13.17 -0.43
N TYR A 35 3.81 -12.30 0.00
CA TYR A 35 3.26 -11.26 -0.87
C TYR A 35 4.34 -10.23 -1.24
N PRO A 36 4.34 -9.67 -2.48
CA PRO A 36 5.43 -8.80 -2.96
C PRO A 36 5.82 -7.66 -2.01
N ASN A 37 4.84 -7.01 -1.39
CA ASN A 37 5.07 -5.93 -0.44
C ASN A 37 5.79 -6.42 0.82
N ILE A 38 5.36 -7.58 1.35
CA ILE A 38 5.97 -8.21 2.53
C ILE A 38 7.43 -8.55 2.25
N VAL A 39 7.71 -9.21 1.12
CA VAL A 39 9.06 -9.60 0.73
C VAL A 39 9.98 -8.38 0.57
N ALA A 40 9.52 -7.33 -0.11
CA ALA A 40 10.28 -6.11 -0.30
C ALA A 40 10.58 -5.39 1.03
N MET A 41 9.60 -5.33 1.94
CA MET A 41 9.79 -4.74 3.27
C MET A 41 10.73 -5.57 4.14
N GLN A 42 10.63 -6.90 4.11
CA GLN A 42 11.58 -7.79 4.81
C GLN A 42 13.01 -7.61 4.29
N ASN A 43 13.19 -7.45 2.99
CA ASN A 43 14.50 -7.22 2.39
C ASN A 43 15.04 -5.81 2.74
N LEU A 44 14.17 -4.80 2.81
CA LEU A 44 14.52 -3.49 3.36
C LEU A 44 15.05 -3.64 4.80
N GLY A 45 14.36 -4.39 5.66
CA GLY A 45 14.79 -4.65 7.03
C GLY A 45 16.14 -5.36 7.12
N LYS A 46 16.40 -6.36 6.25
CA LYS A 46 17.71 -7.03 6.18
C LYS A 46 18.81 -6.07 5.76
N LYS A 47 18.58 -5.22 4.75
CA LYS A 47 19.54 -4.20 4.28
C LYS A 47 19.81 -3.16 5.38
N LEU A 48 18.77 -2.74 6.11
CA LEU A 48 18.88 -1.80 7.23
C LEU A 48 19.75 -2.38 8.35
N ALA A 49 19.49 -3.63 8.75
CA ALA A 49 20.28 -4.32 9.77
C ALA A 49 21.76 -4.45 9.34
N ALA A 50 22.01 -4.86 8.11
CA ALA A 50 23.38 -4.97 7.57
C ALA A 50 24.11 -3.62 7.55
N ALA A 51 23.46 -2.55 7.08
CA ALA A 51 24.06 -1.23 6.99
C ALA A 51 24.31 -0.55 8.35
N THR A 52 23.63 -0.99 9.41
CA THR A 52 23.74 -0.42 10.77
C THR A 52 24.39 -1.36 11.76
N ASN A 53 25.02 -2.45 11.32
CA ASN A 53 25.57 -3.51 12.19
C ASN A 53 24.54 -3.98 13.24
N SER A 54 23.30 -4.21 12.80
CA SER A 54 22.13 -4.62 13.60
C SER A 54 21.75 -3.64 14.72
N ARG A 55 22.21 -2.40 14.68
CA ARG A 55 21.75 -1.33 15.59
C ARG A 55 20.30 -0.95 15.32
N LEU A 56 19.89 -0.96 14.05
CA LEU A 56 18.51 -0.89 13.63
C LEU A 56 18.11 -2.21 12.99
N THR A 57 17.05 -2.82 13.48
CA THR A 57 16.43 -4.01 12.91
C THR A 57 14.97 -3.73 12.60
N MET A 58 14.34 -4.57 11.79
CA MET A 58 12.93 -4.45 11.48
C MET A 58 12.25 -5.82 11.59
N LYS A 59 11.16 -5.86 12.34
CA LYS A 59 10.28 -7.04 12.45
C LYS A 59 9.00 -6.78 11.67
N MET A 60 8.72 -7.66 10.70
CA MET A 60 7.51 -7.61 9.89
C MET A 60 6.37 -8.36 10.57
N PHE A 61 5.19 -7.75 10.60
CA PHE A 61 3.92 -8.30 11.08
C PHE A 61 2.92 -8.37 9.92
N PRO A 62 2.91 -9.45 9.13
CA PRO A 62 2.02 -9.64 8.00
C PRO A 62 0.62 -10.13 8.41
N ASN A 63 -0.26 -10.33 7.43
CA ASN A 63 -1.53 -11.03 7.58
C ASN A 63 -2.47 -10.45 8.66
N MET A 64 -2.54 -9.11 8.74
CA MET A 64 -3.43 -8.38 9.68
C MET A 64 -3.19 -8.71 11.17
N VAL A 65 -2.01 -9.25 11.56
CA VAL A 65 -1.72 -9.61 12.96
C VAL A 65 -1.83 -8.40 13.90
N LEU A 66 -1.57 -7.18 13.39
CA LEU A 66 -1.73 -5.93 14.16
C LEU A 66 -3.02 -5.17 13.81
N GLY A 67 -3.99 -5.82 13.17
CA GLY A 67 -5.27 -5.26 12.76
C GLY A 67 -5.38 -5.00 11.25
N ASP A 68 -6.51 -4.44 10.83
CA ASP A 68 -6.75 -4.00 9.46
C ASP A 68 -6.01 -2.69 9.15
N GLU A 69 -6.10 -2.21 7.89
CA GLU A 69 -5.38 -1.01 7.46
C GLU A 69 -5.72 0.23 8.29
N LYS A 70 -7.00 0.43 8.64
CA LYS A 70 -7.42 1.58 9.46
C LYS A 70 -6.78 1.52 10.84
N SER A 71 -6.87 0.38 11.51
CA SER A 71 -6.28 0.17 12.83
C SER A 71 -4.76 0.34 12.81
N MET A 72 -4.06 -0.20 11.78
CA MET A 72 -2.61 -0.05 11.66
C MET A 72 -2.20 1.41 11.41
N ILE A 73 -2.96 2.18 10.61
CA ILE A 73 -2.72 3.62 10.40
C ILE A 73 -2.84 4.36 11.75
N GLU A 74 -3.92 4.13 12.49
CA GLU A 74 -4.15 4.74 13.81
C GLU A 74 -3.03 4.40 14.82
N GLN A 75 -2.58 3.15 14.83
CA GLN A 75 -1.46 2.72 15.68
C GLN A 75 -0.14 3.39 15.26
N ALA A 76 0.11 3.57 13.96
CA ALA A 76 1.31 4.29 13.48
C ALA A 76 1.25 5.78 13.84
N GLN A 77 0.09 6.42 13.74
CA GLN A 77 -0.12 7.80 14.19
C GLN A 77 0.18 7.96 15.69
N ALA A 78 -0.18 6.97 16.49
CA ALA A 78 0.07 6.94 17.94
C ALA A 78 1.50 6.49 18.31
N GLY A 79 2.29 5.96 17.37
CA GLY A 79 3.65 5.46 17.61
C GLY A 79 3.72 4.01 18.14
N GLY A 80 2.63 3.25 18.05
CA GLY A 80 2.58 1.83 18.41
C GLY A 80 3.16 0.90 17.34
N ILE A 81 3.10 1.32 16.07
CA ILE A 81 3.73 0.70 14.91
C ILE A 81 4.66 1.74 14.27
N ASP A 82 5.86 1.34 13.85
CA ASP A 82 6.84 2.25 13.28
C ASP A 82 6.65 2.43 11.77
N ILE A 83 6.36 1.37 11.04
CA ILE A 83 6.19 1.38 9.59
C ILE A 83 4.89 0.66 9.22
N VAL A 84 4.06 1.29 8.40
CA VAL A 84 2.85 0.68 7.84
C VAL A 84 2.86 0.82 6.32
N ARG A 85 2.62 -0.28 5.61
CA ARG A 85 2.18 -0.22 4.23
C ARG A 85 0.65 -0.26 4.22
N THR A 86 0.03 0.62 3.45
CA THR A 86 -1.43 0.72 3.35
C THR A 86 -1.87 1.14 1.95
N SER A 87 -3.09 0.72 1.59
CA SER A 87 -3.80 1.24 0.41
C SER A 87 -4.18 2.71 0.62
N LEU A 88 -4.21 3.49 -0.46
CA LEU A 88 -4.65 4.89 -0.38
C LEU A 88 -6.14 5.04 -0.07
N GLY A 89 -6.93 3.98 -0.21
CA GLY A 89 -8.35 3.98 0.18
C GLY A 89 -8.55 4.39 1.63
N PRO A 90 -8.20 3.53 2.60
CA PRO A 90 -8.32 3.85 4.03
C PRO A 90 -7.40 5.00 4.47
N PHE A 91 -6.37 5.33 3.69
CA PHE A 91 -5.47 6.44 3.98
C PHE A 91 -6.03 7.82 3.58
N GLY A 92 -6.90 7.87 2.55
CA GLY A 92 -7.50 9.12 2.05
C GLY A 92 -8.27 9.94 3.08
N PRO A 93 -9.06 9.37 4.00
CA PRO A 93 -9.69 10.11 5.11
C PRO A 93 -8.69 10.72 6.09
N VAL A 94 -7.48 10.15 6.21
CA VAL A 94 -6.42 10.62 7.13
C VAL A 94 -5.58 11.73 6.49
N VAL A 95 -5.27 11.60 5.20
CA VAL A 95 -4.53 12.57 4.40
C VAL A 95 -5.30 12.84 3.10
N PRO A 96 -6.19 13.84 3.07
CA PRO A 96 -7.09 14.10 1.94
C PRO A 96 -6.39 14.30 0.59
N GLU A 97 -5.15 14.78 0.59
CA GLU A 97 -4.35 15.03 -0.60
C GLU A 97 -4.08 13.77 -1.44
N VAL A 98 -4.05 12.60 -0.82
CA VAL A 98 -3.83 11.34 -1.55
C VAL A 98 -5.06 10.90 -2.35
N ASN A 99 -6.25 11.49 -2.07
CA ASN A 99 -7.48 11.13 -2.78
C ASN A 99 -7.41 11.45 -4.28
N VAL A 100 -6.50 12.29 -4.73
CA VAL A 100 -6.26 12.46 -6.17
C VAL A 100 -5.94 11.12 -6.84
N PHE A 101 -5.13 10.26 -6.21
CA PHE A 101 -4.77 8.95 -6.75
C PHE A 101 -5.89 7.90 -6.57
N ASN A 102 -6.88 8.17 -5.75
CA ASN A 102 -8.06 7.33 -5.54
C ASN A 102 -9.19 7.60 -6.57
N MET A 103 -8.99 8.56 -7.47
CA MET A 103 -10.01 8.93 -8.47
C MET A 103 -10.22 7.81 -9.48
N PRO A 104 -11.47 7.43 -9.81
CA PRO A 104 -11.74 6.41 -10.80
C PRO A 104 -11.24 6.85 -12.18
N PHE A 105 -10.59 5.91 -12.89
CA PHE A 105 -10.03 6.11 -14.22
C PHE A 105 -9.03 7.27 -14.35
N LEU A 106 -8.33 7.61 -13.27
CA LEU A 106 -7.29 8.66 -13.29
C LEU A 106 -6.11 8.28 -14.17
N PHE A 107 -5.58 7.08 -13.98
CA PHE A 107 -4.42 6.60 -14.72
C PHE A 107 -4.85 5.85 -15.98
N ARG A 108 -4.12 6.06 -17.07
CA ARG A 108 -4.34 5.36 -18.34
C ARG A 108 -4.07 3.85 -18.24
N ASP A 109 -2.97 3.53 -17.55
CA ASP A 109 -2.48 2.17 -17.30
C ASP A 109 -1.48 2.18 -16.13
N GLU A 110 -0.96 1.01 -15.77
CA GLU A 110 0.02 0.85 -14.70
C GLU A 110 1.37 1.53 -15.01
N ALA A 111 1.77 1.60 -16.28
CA ALA A 111 3.00 2.29 -16.67
C ALA A 111 2.89 3.79 -16.43
N HIS A 112 1.74 4.38 -16.78
CA HIS A 112 1.45 5.78 -16.48
C HIS A 112 1.43 6.05 -14.96
N MET A 113 0.78 5.20 -14.17
CA MET A 113 0.77 5.30 -12.72
C MET A 113 2.19 5.27 -12.17
N ARG A 114 3.02 4.31 -12.61
CA ARG A 114 4.44 4.20 -12.21
C ARG A 114 5.23 5.47 -12.56
N ALA A 115 5.07 6.00 -13.77
CA ALA A 115 5.74 7.24 -14.17
C ALA A 115 5.36 8.44 -13.28
N VAL A 116 4.09 8.52 -12.87
CA VAL A 116 3.61 9.58 -11.97
C VAL A 116 4.20 9.45 -10.56
N ILE A 117 4.17 8.25 -9.96
CA ILE A 117 4.65 8.06 -8.58
C ILE A 117 6.17 8.04 -8.45
N ASP A 118 6.90 7.70 -9.52
CA ASP A 118 8.36 7.74 -9.55
C ASP A 118 8.90 9.16 -9.82
N GLY A 119 8.03 10.04 -10.32
CA GLY A 119 8.35 11.41 -10.70
C GLY A 119 8.06 12.44 -9.61
N PRO A 120 8.21 13.73 -9.95
CA PRO A 120 8.03 14.85 -9.02
C PRO A 120 6.66 14.89 -8.34
N ILE A 121 5.61 14.36 -9.00
CA ILE A 121 4.25 14.33 -8.43
C ILE A 121 4.20 13.33 -7.26
N GLY A 122 4.80 12.16 -7.41
CA GLY A 122 4.90 11.19 -6.31
C GLY A 122 5.67 11.73 -5.11
N ASP A 123 6.82 12.38 -5.35
CA ASP A 123 7.61 13.02 -4.29
C ASP A 123 6.82 14.17 -3.61
N GLU A 124 6.05 14.96 -4.36
CA GLU A 124 5.19 16.02 -3.82
C GLU A 124 4.12 15.45 -2.87
N ILE A 125 3.45 14.37 -3.25
CA ILE A 125 2.42 13.76 -2.41
C ILE A 125 3.03 13.15 -1.15
N LEU A 126 4.20 12.48 -1.23
CA LEU A 126 4.92 12.00 -0.04
C LEU A 126 5.31 13.14 0.90
N ALA A 127 5.71 14.30 0.35
CA ALA A 127 5.99 15.49 1.14
C ALA A 127 4.73 16.05 1.82
N LYS A 128 3.58 16.06 1.13
CA LYS A 128 2.28 16.45 1.72
C LYS A 128 1.86 15.52 2.85
N ILE A 129 2.03 14.20 2.71
CA ILE A 129 1.81 13.24 3.80
C ILE A 129 2.67 13.63 5.01
N THR A 130 3.95 13.89 4.80
CA THR A 130 4.90 14.24 5.87
C THR A 130 4.58 15.57 6.55
N ALA A 131 4.07 16.54 5.79
CA ALA A 131 3.70 17.86 6.29
C ALA A 131 2.31 17.90 6.94
N SER A 132 1.48 16.90 6.72
CA SER A 132 0.11 16.83 7.26
C SER A 132 0.09 16.67 8.78
N SER A 133 -1.08 16.86 9.37
CA SER A 133 -1.34 16.59 10.80
C SER A 133 -1.45 15.10 11.13
N ALA A 134 -1.29 14.21 10.15
CA ALA A 134 -1.44 12.77 10.33
C ALA A 134 -0.37 12.12 11.22
N ASN A 135 0.67 12.85 11.63
CA ASN A 135 1.79 12.34 12.41
C ASN A 135 2.54 11.16 11.73
N LEU A 136 2.64 11.21 10.40
CA LEU A 136 3.29 10.20 9.56
C LEU A 136 4.34 10.83 8.65
N VAL A 137 5.30 10.03 8.22
CA VAL A 137 6.34 10.40 7.23
C VAL A 137 6.16 9.51 6.02
N GLY A 138 5.92 10.09 4.83
CA GLY A 138 5.86 9.35 3.58
C GLY A 138 7.24 8.84 3.17
N LEU A 139 7.37 7.51 2.98
CA LEU A 139 8.64 6.89 2.63
C LEU A 139 8.74 6.52 1.15
N GLY A 140 7.67 6.04 0.55
CA GLY A 140 7.68 5.60 -0.84
C GLY A 140 6.36 4.95 -1.26
N TRP A 141 6.35 4.45 -2.49
CA TRP A 141 5.20 3.86 -3.14
C TRP A 141 5.42 2.38 -3.41
N MET A 142 4.33 1.64 -3.53
CA MET A 142 4.33 0.25 -3.98
C MET A 142 3.23 0.05 -5.02
N ASP A 143 3.47 -0.84 -5.97
CA ASP A 143 2.47 -1.21 -6.95
C ASP A 143 1.37 -2.05 -6.29
N SER A 144 0.14 -1.82 -6.73
CA SER A 144 -1.03 -2.63 -6.38
C SER A 144 -1.88 -2.97 -7.61
N GLY A 145 -1.40 -2.62 -8.79
CA GLY A 145 -1.99 -2.95 -10.07
C GLY A 145 -3.38 -2.38 -10.30
N THR A 146 -4.03 -2.94 -11.30
CA THR A 146 -5.38 -2.55 -11.71
C THR A 146 -6.42 -3.30 -10.87
N ARG A 147 -7.39 -2.55 -10.33
CA ARG A 147 -8.48 -3.10 -9.53
C ARG A 147 -9.70 -3.39 -10.40
N ASN A 148 -10.28 -4.55 -10.18
CA ASN A 148 -11.39 -5.10 -10.95
C ASN A 148 -12.46 -5.65 -10.02
N VAL A 149 -13.71 -5.57 -10.42
CA VAL A 149 -14.84 -6.12 -9.67
C VAL A 149 -14.85 -7.65 -9.79
N PHE A 150 -15.07 -8.35 -8.69
CA PHE A 150 -15.30 -9.79 -8.70
C PHE A 150 -16.62 -10.17 -8.00
N THR A 151 -17.35 -11.12 -8.57
CA THR A 151 -18.75 -11.40 -8.25
C THR A 151 -19.09 -12.86 -8.50
N LYS A 152 -20.31 -13.25 -8.09
CA LYS A 152 -20.89 -14.58 -8.40
C LYS A 152 -21.49 -14.68 -9.80
N LYS A 153 -21.66 -13.55 -10.52
CA LYS A 153 -22.20 -13.45 -11.88
C LYS A 153 -21.32 -12.53 -12.72
N PRO A 154 -21.26 -12.70 -14.06
CA PRO A 154 -20.45 -11.84 -14.89
C PRO A 154 -20.98 -10.40 -14.91
N ILE A 155 -20.08 -9.43 -14.90
CA ILE A 155 -20.35 -7.98 -15.02
C ILE A 155 -19.69 -7.49 -16.29
N ARG A 156 -20.48 -6.94 -17.22
CA ARG A 156 -20.00 -6.36 -18.49
C ARG A 156 -20.30 -4.88 -18.64
N LYS A 157 -21.35 -4.40 -17.98
CA LYS A 157 -21.84 -3.01 -18.04
C LYS A 157 -22.42 -2.58 -16.71
N PRO A 158 -22.62 -1.28 -16.46
CA PRO A 158 -23.17 -0.76 -15.20
C PRO A 158 -24.48 -1.43 -14.75
N ALA A 159 -25.39 -1.72 -15.70
CA ALA A 159 -26.67 -2.38 -15.39
C ALA A 159 -26.51 -3.78 -14.75
N ASP A 160 -25.41 -4.47 -15.00
CA ASP A 160 -25.15 -5.80 -14.42
C ASP A 160 -24.82 -5.73 -12.91
N LEU A 161 -24.45 -4.55 -12.40
CA LEU A 161 -24.22 -4.30 -10.97
C LEU A 161 -25.51 -3.95 -10.21
N ALA A 162 -26.63 -3.73 -10.90
CA ALA A 162 -27.88 -3.33 -10.27
C ALA A 162 -28.32 -4.34 -9.18
N GLY A 163 -28.58 -3.84 -7.98
CA GLY A 163 -28.99 -4.64 -6.82
C GLY A 163 -27.86 -5.43 -6.15
N GLN A 164 -26.61 -5.38 -6.66
CA GLN A 164 -25.49 -6.08 -6.04
C GLN A 164 -24.83 -5.20 -4.98
N LYS A 165 -24.58 -5.76 -3.80
CA LYS A 165 -23.82 -5.17 -2.71
C LYS A 165 -22.33 -5.48 -2.92
N ILE A 166 -21.56 -4.46 -3.25
CA ILE A 166 -20.12 -4.62 -3.54
C ILE A 166 -19.32 -3.97 -2.43
N ARG A 167 -18.49 -4.77 -1.77
CA ARG A 167 -17.62 -4.25 -0.73
C ARG A 167 -16.58 -3.30 -1.33
N MET A 168 -16.41 -2.16 -0.67
CA MET A 168 -15.39 -1.15 -0.96
C MET A 168 -14.52 -0.91 0.27
N MET A 169 -13.30 -0.42 0.06
CA MET A 169 -12.45 0.05 1.16
C MET A 169 -13.07 1.27 1.86
N GLY A 170 -12.68 1.50 3.11
CA GLY A 170 -13.21 2.56 3.98
C GLY A 170 -12.88 3.98 3.51
N ASN A 171 -13.48 4.41 2.39
CA ASN A 171 -13.37 5.76 1.84
C ASN A 171 -14.68 6.14 1.14
N PRO A 172 -15.31 7.29 1.47
CA PRO A 172 -16.54 7.74 0.82
C PRO A 172 -16.43 7.84 -0.70
N LEU A 173 -15.25 8.24 -1.23
CA LEU A 173 -15.00 8.31 -2.68
C LEU A 173 -15.21 6.94 -3.34
N PHE A 174 -14.77 5.85 -2.69
CA PHE A 174 -14.92 4.51 -3.25
C PHE A 174 -16.35 4.01 -3.19
N VAL A 175 -17.08 4.30 -2.11
CA VAL A 175 -18.51 3.99 -2.00
C VAL A 175 -19.28 4.72 -3.11
N ASP A 176 -19.04 6.02 -3.28
CA ASP A 176 -19.63 6.82 -4.34
C ASP A 176 -19.25 6.31 -5.74
N THR A 177 -18.01 5.85 -5.92
CA THR A 177 -17.57 5.25 -7.18
C THR A 177 -18.38 4.01 -7.52
N MET A 178 -18.54 3.09 -6.57
CA MET A 178 -19.32 1.87 -6.80
C MET A 178 -20.81 2.17 -7.03
N ASN A 179 -21.36 3.12 -6.28
CA ASN A 179 -22.75 3.57 -6.48
C ASN A 179 -22.95 4.17 -7.88
N ALA A 180 -22.00 4.99 -8.35
CA ALA A 180 -22.03 5.54 -9.71
C ALA A 180 -21.85 4.46 -10.79
N MET A 181 -21.07 3.42 -10.51
CA MET A 181 -20.91 2.25 -11.41
C MET A 181 -22.18 1.39 -11.51
N GLY A 182 -23.21 1.65 -10.69
CA GLY A 182 -24.50 0.96 -10.73
C GLY A 182 -24.72 -0.10 -9.64
N GLY A 183 -23.75 -0.34 -8.78
CA GLY A 183 -23.86 -1.23 -7.62
C GLY A 183 -24.26 -0.51 -6.35
N SER A 184 -24.24 -1.22 -5.23
CA SER A 184 -24.37 -0.67 -3.88
C SER A 184 -23.02 -0.82 -3.16
N GLY A 185 -22.29 0.27 -2.99
CA GLY A 185 -20.99 0.28 -2.32
C GLY A 185 -21.15 0.12 -0.81
N ILE A 186 -20.54 -0.92 -0.24
CA ILE A 186 -20.56 -1.21 1.20
C ILE A 186 -19.15 -1.06 1.76
N SER A 187 -18.94 -0.05 2.62
CA SER A 187 -17.66 0.14 3.29
C SER A 187 -17.41 -0.94 4.34
N MET A 188 -16.28 -1.66 4.21
CA MET A 188 -15.93 -2.76 5.12
C MET A 188 -14.42 -3.01 5.14
N GLY A 189 -13.87 -3.41 6.29
CA GLY A 189 -12.48 -3.85 6.45
C GLY A 189 -12.15 -5.10 5.63
N MET A 190 -10.86 -5.35 5.41
CA MET A 190 -10.43 -6.53 4.65
C MET A 190 -10.62 -7.82 5.45
N ALA A 191 -10.45 -7.77 6.76
CA ALA A 191 -10.56 -8.93 7.65
C ALA A 191 -11.93 -9.61 7.59
N GLU A 192 -13.00 -8.84 7.36
CA GLU A 192 -14.38 -9.33 7.33
C GLU A 192 -14.82 -9.81 5.94
N LEU A 193 -14.04 -9.49 4.89
CA LEU A 193 -14.50 -9.62 3.52
C LEU A 193 -14.79 -11.07 3.12
N TYR A 194 -13.88 -12.01 3.43
CA TYR A 194 -14.07 -13.41 3.01
C TYR A 194 -15.36 -14.01 3.60
N SER A 195 -15.58 -13.83 4.91
CA SER A 195 -16.79 -14.32 5.58
C SER A 195 -18.07 -13.63 5.07
N SER A 196 -17.98 -12.33 4.77
CA SER A 196 -19.11 -11.56 4.22
C SER A 196 -19.49 -11.99 2.79
N LEU A 197 -18.51 -12.36 1.96
CA LEU A 197 -18.74 -12.96 0.64
C LEU A 197 -19.36 -14.36 0.76
N GLN A 198 -18.86 -15.18 1.69
CA GLN A 198 -19.33 -16.53 1.92
C GLN A 198 -20.79 -16.55 2.40
N THR A 199 -21.13 -15.70 3.35
CA THR A 199 -22.47 -15.61 3.94
C THR A 199 -23.46 -14.79 3.13
N GLY A 200 -22.99 -14.05 2.09
CA GLY A 200 -23.84 -13.22 1.24
C GLY A 200 -24.22 -11.87 1.86
N VAL A 201 -23.51 -11.41 2.88
CA VAL A 201 -23.62 -10.03 3.39
C VAL A 201 -23.28 -9.04 2.29
N VAL A 202 -22.28 -9.38 1.48
CA VAL A 202 -21.97 -8.72 0.20
C VAL A 202 -21.93 -9.72 -0.93
N ASP A 203 -22.30 -9.29 -2.15
CA ASP A 203 -22.36 -10.14 -3.34
C ASP A 203 -21.01 -10.24 -4.06
N GLY A 204 -20.17 -9.21 -3.87
CA GLY A 204 -18.86 -9.11 -4.48
C GLY A 204 -17.99 -8.06 -3.80
N ALA A 205 -16.83 -7.87 -4.38
CA ALA A 205 -15.90 -6.81 -4.01
C ALA A 205 -15.03 -6.44 -5.24
N GLU A 206 -14.02 -5.62 -5.02
CA GLU A 206 -13.07 -5.24 -6.05
C GLU A 206 -11.64 -5.32 -5.50
N ASN A 207 -10.70 -5.74 -6.33
CA ASN A 207 -9.28 -5.76 -6.02
C ASN A 207 -8.46 -6.15 -7.25
N ASN A 208 -7.13 -6.20 -7.08
CA ASN A 208 -6.17 -6.74 -8.04
C ASN A 208 -6.13 -8.28 -8.00
N GLU A 209 -5.53 -8.88 -9.03
CA GLU A 209 -5.44 -10.34 -9.20
C GLU A 209 -4.62 -11.03 -8.08
N PRO A 210 -3.45 -10.51 -7.66
CA PRO A 210 -2.70 -11.09 -6.54
C PRO A 210 -3.49 -11.15 -5.22
N THR A 211 -4.21 -10.10 -4.87
CA THR A 211 -5.04 -10.10 -3.65
C THR A 211 -6.24 -11.04 -3.79
N PHE A 212 -6.92 -11.02 -4.94
CA PHE A 212 -8.04 -11.93 -5.22
C PHE A 212 -7.61 -13.39 -5.07
N GLU A 213 -6.43 -13.74 -5.56
CA GLU A 213 -5.87 -15.08 -5.48
C GLU A 213 -5.40 -15.41 -4.06
N THR A 214 -4.55 -14.60 -3.43
CA THR A 214 -3.93 -14.92 -2.14
C THR A 214 -4.91 -14.93 -0.97
N GLN A 215 -6.01 -14.16 -1.08
CA GLN A 215 -7.09 -14.15 -0.10
C GLN A 215 -8.17 -15.22 -0.39
N ASN A 216 -7.96 -16.07 -1.39
CA ASN A 216 -8.87 -17.16 -1.79
C ASN A 216 -10.30 -16.68 -2.15
N TYR A 217 -10.49 -15.42 -2.56
CA TYR A 217 -11.83 -14.90 -2.91
C TYR A 217 -12.46 -15.67 -4.07
N TYR A 218 -11.63 -16.29 -4.93
CA TYR A 218 -12.07 -17.14 -6.03
C TYR A 218 -12.86 -18.38 -5.57
N THR A 219 -12.77 -18.79 -4.31
CA THR A 219 -13.54 -19.94 -3.80
C THR A 219 -15.03 -19.62 -3.65
N VAL A 220 -15.36 -18.33 -3.46
CA VAL A 220 -16.72 -17.83 -3.26
C VAL A 220 -17.25 -17.01 -4.41
N ASN A 221 -16.37 -16.34 -5.19
CA ASN A 221 -16.71 -15.50 -6.34
C ASN A 221 -15.91 -15.95 -7.56
N LYS A 222 -16.56 -16.53 -8.55
CA LYS A 222 -15.92 -17.17 -9.72
C LYS A 222 -15.72 -16.27 -10.92
N PHE A 223 -16.30 -15.06 -10.93
CA PHE A 223 -16.15 -14.12 -12.04
C PHE A 223 -15.25 -12.97 -11.62
N TYR A 224 -14.14 -12.80 -12.34
CA TYR A 224 -13.24 -11.67 -12.22
C TYR A 224 -13.42 -10.77 -13.45
N ASN A 225 -14.04 -9.61 -13.26
CA ASN A 225 -14.53 -8.76 -14.33
C ASN A 225 -13.57 -7.58 -14.55
N HIS A 226 -12.94 -7.47 -15.70
CA HIS A 226 -11.92 -6.47 -16.01
C HIS A 226 -12.50 -5.06 -16.17
N THR A 227 -13.17 -4.57 -15.12
CA THR A 227 -13.71 -3.20 -15.07
C THR A 227 -12.62 -2.15 -15.15
N GLY A 228 -11.45 -2.39 -14.57
CA GLY A 228 -10.29 -1.50 -14.62
C GLY A 228 -10.56 -0.10 -14.09
N HIS A 229 -11.50 0.00 -13.15
CA HIS A 229 -12.05 1.27 -12.68
C HIS A 229 -11.09 2.06 -11.78
N LEU A 230 -10.09 1.39 -11.20
CA LEU A 230 -9.08 1.99 -10.33
C LEU A 230 -7.70 1.39 -10.61
N ILE A 231 -6.68 2.24 -10.63
CA ILE A 231 -5.26 1.87 -10.54
C ILE A 231 -4.71 2.68 -9.39
N ILE A 232 -4.47 2.05 -8.24
CA ILE A 232 -4.14 2.76 -7.00
C ILE A 232 -2.75 2.33 -6.57
N PRO A 233 -1.78 3.25 -6.46
CA PRO A 233 -0.54 2.93 -5.77
C PRO A 233 -0.83 2.75 -4.28
N GLU A 234 0.02 2.00 -3.62
CA GLU A 234 0.04 1.87 -2.17
C GLU A 234 1.19 2.70 -1.61
N VAL A 235 1.03 3.17 -0.39
CA VAL A 235 2.04 3.96 0.28
C VAL A 235 2.59 3.21 1.48
N PHE A 236 3.87 3.33 1.75
CA PHE A 236 4.39 2.97 3.05
C PHE A 236 4.91 4.22 3.76
N VAL A 237 4.53 4.29 5.03
CA VAL A 237 4.73 5.45 5.88
C VAL A 237 5.42 5.06 7.17
N PHE A 238 6.13 6.00 7.75
CA PHE A 238 6.77 5.85 9.07
C PHE A 238 6.00 6.69 10.10
N SER A 239 5.83 6.17 11.31
CA SER A 239 5.33 6.95 12.45
C SER A 239 6.27 8.13 12.73
N LYS A 240 5.76 9.36 12.70
CA LYS A 240 6.57 10.54 12.96
C LYS A 240 7.10 10.57 14.41
N THR A 241 6.35 9.97 15.34
CA THR A 241 6.77 9.77 16.73
C THR A 241 8.04 8.93 16.83
N SER A 242 8.13 7.82 16.10
CA SER A 242 9.32 6.97 16.04
C SER A 242 10.41 7.57 15.16
N TRP A 243 10.04 8.20 14.05
CA TRP A 243 10.96 8.87 13.12
C TRP A 243 11.83 9.93 13.81
N ASN A 244 11.22 10.74 14.67
CA ASN A 244 11.91 11.81 15.39
C ASN A 244 12.92 11.30 16.44
N LYS A 245 12.91 10.01 16.77
CA LYS A 245 13.91 9.38 17.64
C LYS A 245 15.16 8.93 16.85
N LEU A 246 15.08 8.87 15.52
CA LEU A 246 16.18 8.49 14.66
C LEU A 246 17.08 9.70 14.40
N ASN A 247 18.39 9.47 14.30
CA ASN A 247 19.31 10.51 13.83
C ASN A 247 19.18 10.75 12.31
N ALA A 248 19.77 11.83 11.83
CA ALA A 248 19.65 12.23 10.43
C ALA A 248 20.24 11.20 9.43
N GLU A 249 21.30 10.48 9.85
CA GLU A 249 21.93 9.44 9.02
C GLU A 249 20.99 8.24 8.84
N ASP A 250 20.35 7.77 9.93
CA ASP A 250 19.38 6.69 9.91
C ASP A 250 18.14 7.06 9.08
N GLN A 251 17.65 8.29 9.24
CA GLN A 251 16.54 8.80 8.44
C GLN A 251 16.88 8.82 6.95
N ALA A 252 18.08 9.27 6.59
CA ALA A 252 18.54 9.28 5.19
C ALA A 252 18.71 7.85 4.64
N LEU A 253 19.26 6.94 5.44
CA LEU A 253 19.41 5.53 5.07
C LEU A 253 18.05 4.87 4.82
N ILE A 254 17.09 5.03 5.72
CA ILE A 254 15.74 4.48 5.57
C ILE A 254 15.08 5.01 4.30
N LYS A 255 15.14 6.32 4.03
CA LYS A 255 14.61 6.91 2.78
C LYS A 255 15.25 6.30 1.53
N LYS A 256 16.58 6.11 1.55
CA LYS A 256 17.29 5.47 0.44
C LYS A 256 16.82 4.03 0.23
N LEU A 257 16.80 3.23 1.30
CA LEU A 257 16.37 1.83 1.25
C LEU A 257 14.90 1.70 0.85
N SER A 258 14.07 2.68 1.19
CA SER A 258 12.68 2.74 0.78
C SER A 258 12.50 2.88 -0.73
N LYS A 259 13.32 3.71 -1.39
CA LYS A 259 13.32 3.81 -2.86
C LYS A 259 13.82 2.52 -3.52
N GLU A 260 14.79 1.85 -2.94
CA GLU A 260 15.24 0.52 -3.41
C GLU A 260 14.14 -0.53 -3.25
N ALA A 261 13.44 -0.55 -2.11
CA ALA A 261 12.35 -1.47 -1.83
C ALA A 261 11.17 -1.26 -2.81
N GLN A 262 10.87 -0.02 -3.19
CA GLN A 262 9.86 0.30 -4.21
C GLN A 262 10.21 -0.36 -5.55
N GLN A 263 11.45 -0.28 -6.01
CA GLN A 263 11.89 -0.89 -7.28
C GLN A 263 11.94 -2.42 -7.21
N GLU A 264 12.29 -2.97 -6.05
CA GLU A 264 12.29 -4.42 -5.81
C GLU A 264 10.86 -4.97 -5.79
N GLN A 265 9.96 -4.30 -5.08
CA GLN A 265 8.55 -4.69 -4.99
C GLN A 265 7.90 -4.75 -6.38
N ARG A 266 8.17 -3.77 -7.25
CA ARG A 266 7.64 -3.73 -8.61
C ARG A 266 7.99 -4.99 -9.42
N LYS A 267 9.25 -5.45 -9.34
CA LYS A 267 9.67 -6.68 -10.02
C LYS A 267 8.97 -7.92 -9.45
N LEU A 268 8.84 -7.98 -8.14
CA LEU A 268 8.12 -9.06 -7.46
C LEU A 268 6.63 -9.02 -7.82
N TRP A 269 6.06 -7.82 -7.94
CA TRP A 269 4.68 -7.59 -8.32
C TRP A 269 4.37 -8.12 -9.72
N ASP A 270 5.16 -7.75 -10.71
CA ASP A 270 4.97 -8.19 -12.09
C ASP A 270 5.02 -9.74 -12.20
N ALA A 271 5.94 -10.37 -11.49
CA ALA A 271 6.01 -11.83 -11.42
C ALA A 271 4.78 -12.44 -10.72
N LYS A 272 4.32 -11.84 -9.61
CA LYS A 272 3.17 -12.33 -8.85
C LYS A 272 1.87 -12.22 -9.64
N VAL A 273 1.66 -11.16 -10.41
CA VAL A 273 0.50 -11.01 -11.28
C VAL A 273 0.38 -12.19 -12.26
N LEU A 274 1.49 -12.58 -12.90
CA LEU A 274 1.51 -13.73 -13.81
C LEU A 274 1.17 -15.04 -13.10
N GLN A 275 1.73 -15.26 -11.91
CA GLN A 275 1.44 -16.43 -11.07
C GLN A 275 -0.04 -16.49 -10.67
N SER A 276 -0.58 -15.35 -10.22
CA SER A 276 -1.97 -15.25 -9.79
C SER A 276 -2.95 -15.52 -10.93
N ARG A 277 -2.70 -15.00 -12.14
CA ARG A 277 -3.48 -15.31 -13.34
C ARG A 277 -3.49 -16.80 -13.67
N ALA A 278 -2.33 -17.44 -13.61
CA ALA A 278 -2.21 -18.88 -13.85
C ALA A 278 -2.99 -19.68 -12.79
N LYS A 279 -2.89 -19.31 -11.52
CA LYS A 279 -3.62 -19.93 -10.41
C LYS A 279 -5.13 -19.73 -10.55
N MET A 280 -5.59 -18.51 -10.80
CA MET A 280 -7.01 -18.21 -11.03
C MET A 280 -7.59 -19.06 -12.15
N LYS A 281 -6.87 -19.20 -13.27
CA LYS A 281 -7.29 -20.08 -14.39
C LYS A 281 -7.37 -21.53 -13.96
N ALA A 282 -6.40 -22.05 -13.24
CA ALA A 282 -6.38 -23.42 -12.75
C ALA A 282 -7.52 -23.71 -11.76
N GLU A 283 -7.92 -22.69 -10.98
CA GLU A 283 -9.03 -22.77 -10.02
C GLU A 283 -10.42 -22.54 -10.65
N GLY A 284 -10.50 -22.43 -11.96
CA GLY A 284 -11.77 -22.30 -12.70
C GLY A 284 -12.40 -20.90 -12.58
N VAL A 285 -11.60 -19.85 -12.35
CA VAL A 285 -12.10 -18.48 -12.40
C VAL A 285 -12.39 -18.09 -13.85
N THR A 286 -13.56 -17.56 -14.09
CA THR A 286 -13.93 -16.96 -15.37
C THR A 286 -13.51 -15.49 -15.37
N THR A 287 -12.51 -15.18 -16.19
CA THR A 287 -12.09 -13.80 -16.44
C THR A 287 -12.96 -13.18 -17.52
N VAL A 288 -13.74 -12.15 -17.16
CA VAL A 288 -14.61 -11.41 -18.08
C VAL A 288 -13.82 -10.23 -18.64
N THR A 289 -13.46 -10.29 -19.92
CA THR A 289 -12.64 -9.29 -20.60
C THR A 289 -13.44 -8.37 -21.53
N ASP A 290 -14.65 -8.77 -21.89
CA ASP A 290 -15.60 -8.05 -22.77
C ASP A 290 -16.44 -7.03 -21.96
N VAL A 291 -15.77 -6.26 -21.09
CA VAL A 291 -16.41 -5.23 -20.24
C VAL A 291 -16.46 -3.90 -20.97
N ASP A 292 -17.63 -3.26 -20.98
CA ASP A 292 -17.82 -1.89 -21.50
C ASP A 292 -17.22 -0.85 -20.53
N LYS A 293 -15.90 -0.69 -20.61
CA LYS A 293 -15.16 0.29 -19.79
C LYS A 293 -15.59 1.73 -20.06
N ALA A 294 -16.03 2.03 -21.29
CA ALA A 294 -16.49 3.37 -21.63
C ALA A 294 -17.78 3.73 -20.88
N ALA A 295 -18.70 2.78 -20.75
CA ALA A 295 -19.91 2.98 -19.96
C ALA A 295 -19.61 3.20 -18.47
N PHE A 296 -18.67 2.45 -17.88
CA PHE A 296 -18.22 2.65 -16.51
C PHE A 296 -17.50 3.99 -16.32
N PHE A 297 -16.67 4.39 -17.29
CA PHE A 297 -16.04 5.70 -17.28
C PHE A 297 -17.08 6.82 -17.28
N GLN A 298 -18.08 6.76 -18.16
CA GLN A 298 -19.17 7.74 -18.22
C GLN A 298 -19.99 7.76 -16.91
N ALA A 299 -20.36 6.61 -16.40
CA ALA A 299 -21.15 6.48 -15.16
C ALA A 299 -20.44 7.13 -13.95
N THR A 300 -19.12 7.07 -13.87
CA THR A 300 -18.34 7.65 -12.77
C THR A 300 -17.99 9.14 -12.95
N GLN A 301 -18.48 9.80 -14.01
CA GLN A 301 -18.22 11.24 -14.20
C GLN A 301 -18.63 12.10 -13.00
N PRO A 302 -19.82 11.93 -12.36
CA PRO A 302 -20.20 12.72 -11.20
C PRO A 302 -19.24 12.59 -10.01
N VAL A 303 -18.59 11.43 -9.85
CA VAL A 303 -17.58 11.20 -8.81
C VAL A 303 -16.32 11.99 -9.12
N ARG A 304 -15.84 11.94 -10.37
CA ARG A 304 -14.68 12.73 -10.81
C ARG A 304 -14.92 14.22 -10.66
N ASP A 305 -16.10 14.70 -10.97
CA ASP A 305 -16.48 16.12 -10.80
C ASP A 305 -16.55 16.53 -9.32
N LYS A 306 -17.13 15.67 -8.47
CA LYS A 306 -17.27 15.93 -7.04
C LYS A 306 -15.93 15.98 -6.32
N TYR A 307 -15.10 14.96 -6.51
CA TYR A 307 -13.85 14.79 -5.77
C TYR A 307 -12.64 15.39 -6.48
N GLY A 308 -12.71 15.60 -7.79
CA GLY A 308 -11.62 16.15 -8.60
C GLY A 308 -11.50 17.67 -8.55
N LYS A 309 -12.56 18.39 -8.14
CA LYS A 309 -12.61 19.86 -8.15
C LYS A 309 -11.43 20.51 -7.40
N ASP A 310 -11.04 19.93 -6.27
CA ASP A 310 -9.96 20.45 -5.44
C ASP A 310 -8.56 20.05 -5.97
N PHE A 311 -8.51 19.17 -6.97
CA PHE A 311 -7.29 18.61 -7.56
C PHE A 311 -7.12 18.95 -9.04
N THR A 312 -7.91 19.87 -9.61
CA THR A 312 -7.95 20.15 -11.06
C THR A 312 -6.56 20.37 -11.66
N ALA A 313 -5.73 21.22 -11.05
CA ALA A 313 -4.37 21.48 -11.52
C ALA A 313 -3.46 20.25 -11.39
N LEU A 314 -3.59 19.48 -10.32
CA LEU A 314 -2.78 18.28 -10.10
C LEU A 314 -3.21 17.16 -11.07
N ILE A 315 -4.50 16.97 -11.31
CA ILE A 315 -5.03 16.04 -12.31
C ILE A 315 -4.49 16.37 -13.69
N ALA A 316 -4.50 17.66 -14.10
CA ALA A 316 -3.93 18.08 -15.38
C ALA A 316 -2.43 17.75 -15.49
N ARG A 317 -1.66 17.95 -14.42
CA ARG A 317 -0.24 17.55 -14.37
C ARG A 317 -0.06 16.04 -14.47
N ILE A 318 -0.89 15.26 -13.78
CA ILE A 318 -0.87 13.79 -13.85
C ILE A 318 -1.13 13.35 -15.29
N GLN A 319 -2.17 13.88 -15.93
CA GLN A 319 -2.53 13.52 -17.32
C GLN A 319 -1.44 13.90 -18.33
N ALA A 320 -0.64 14.91 -18.06
CA ALA A 320 0.48 15.34 -18.91
C ALA A 320 1.73 14.43 -18.82
N VAL A 321 1.83 13.57 -17.81
CA VAL A 321 2.93 12.59 -17.69
C VAL A 321 2.80 11.57 -18.81
N LYS A 322 3.90 11.30 -19.52
CA LYS A 322 3.96 10.38 -20.69
C LYS A 322 4.32 8.97 -20.26
#